data_7a3a02a9c4bedf6b04f863edbc7cc3df
#
_entry.id   7a3a02a9c4bedf6b04f863edbc7cc3df
#
_cell.length_a   1.000
_cell.length_b   1.000
_cell.length_c   1.000
_cell.angle_alpha   90.00
_cell.angle_beta   90.00
_cell.angle_gamma   90.00
#
_symmetry.space_group_name_H-M   'P 1'
#
loop_
_entity.id
_entity.type
_entity.pdbx_description
1 polymer ?
#
loop_
_entity_poly.entity_id
_entity_poly.type
_entity_poly.pdbx_seq_one_letter_code
_entity_poly.pdbx_strand_id
1 'polypeptide(L)'
;MGIYHPIHMIILGFETSCDETAVSLVEDGRNILSNVIASQVELHARYGGIVPEVASRQHLLEIVPTIQSAFSLAGLDWDDVDAIAVTKGPGLAGSLLVGVNVAKSLAFSRHLPLIGVNHLEGHIFANWLEGRDPGAESGFPMICLITSGGHTDLVLMESIGKYVLLGRTRDDAAGEAFDKAARILGLGFPGGPLIQKASEGAVGTEILPRAWLKGTDDFSFSGIKTALLNKAKDRGFYPPKDDNGPDSTTVREMASAFQDSVSEVMAVKTVNAARKHKVRAIMLGGGVAANSKLREVLGNISPVPLYIPSPILCTDNGAMIGAAAYFQTGNGARDSWDMDIYPNLRLS
;
A
#
# COMPACT_ATOMS: atom_id res chain seq x y z
N MET A 1 -32.27 1.20 -11.26
CA MET A 1 -31.07 1.87 -11.81
C MET A 1 -31.19 3.34 -11.50
N GLY A 2 -30.68 3.79 -10.37
CA GLY A 2 -30.62 5.22 -10.03
C GLY A 2 -29.51 5.84 -10.88
N ILE A 3 -29.84 6.88 -11.62
CA ILE A 3 -28.86 7.69 -12.34
C ILE A 3 -28.07 8.43 -11.27
N TYR A 4 -26.82 7.99 -11.05
CA TYR A 4 -25.85 8.69 -10.23
C TYR A 4 -25.53 10.00 -10.95
N HIS A 5 -26.11 11.11 -10.52
CA HIS A 5 -25.54 12.41 -10.85
C HIS A 5 -24.23 12.53 -10.04
N PRO A 6 -23.08 12.67 -10.68
CA PRO A 6 -21.85 12.94 -9.96
C PRO A 6 -22.04 14.29 -9.24
N ILE A 7 -22.14 14.24 -7.92
CA ILE A 7 -22.07 15.47 -7.10
C ILE A 7 -20.60 15.87 -7.17
N HIS A 8 -20.33 17.03 -7.75
CA HIS A 8 -18.98 17.61 -7.70
C HIS A 8 -18.57 17.74 -6.23
N MET A 9 -17.47 17.10 -5.85
CA MET A 9 -17.05 17.01 -4.45
C MET A 9 -15.54 17.02 -4.33
N ILE A 10 -15.03 17.94 -3.53
CA ILE A 10 -13.61 18.01 -3.15
C ILE A 10 -13.46 17.46 -1.73
N ILE A 11 -12.65 16.42 -1.59
CA ILE A 11 -12.39 15.74 -0.32
C ILE A 11 -10.95 16.00 0.13
N LEU A 12 -10.80 16.47 1.36
CA LEU A 12 -9.51 16.57 2.04
C LEU A 12 -9.22 15.23 2.72
N GLY A 13 -8.27 14.46 2.17
CA GLY A 13 -7.90 13.13 2.64
C GLY A 13 -6.64 13.13 3.49
N PHE A 14 -6.69 12.44 4.64
CA PHE A 14 -5.59 12.27 5.58
C PHE A 14 -5.15 10.82 5.67
N GLU A 15 -3.84 10.58 5.52
CA GLU A 15 -3.20 9.29 5.76
C GLU A 15 -2.08 9.45 6.79
N THR A 16 -2.20 8.71 7.91
CA THR A 16 -1.20 8.69 9.00
C THR A 16 -1.09 7.31 9.63
N SER A 17 -1.41 6.24 8.90
CA SER A 17 -1.50 4.91 9.50
C SER A 17 -0.15 4.31 9.90
N CYS A 18 0.95 4.76 9.32
CA CYS A 18 2.27 4.16 9.51
C CYS A 18 3.37 5.23 9.70
N ASP A 19 4.20 5.47 8.71
CA ASP A 19 5.36 6.38 8.76
C ASP A 19 5.30 7.49 7.69
N GLU A 20 4.21 7.63 6.97
CA GLU A 20 3.91 8.75 6.10
C GLU A 20 2.84 9.65 6.70
N THR A 21 3.13 10.96 6.80
CA THR A 21 2.10 11.98 7.02
C THR A 21 1.68 12.51 5.67
N ALA A 22 0.50 12.14 5.20
CA ALA A 22 0.05 12.59 3.89
C ALA A 22 -1.31 13.28 3.95
N VAL A 23 -1.43 14.36 3.16
CA VAL A 23 -2.66 15.14 2.99
C VAL A 23 -2.86 15.43 1.51
N SER A 24 -4.09 15.26 1.04
CA SER A 24 -4.45 15.41 -0.36
C SER A 24 -5.80 16.08 -0.52
N LEU A 25 -5.96 16.87 -1.58
CA LEU A 25 -7.25 17.34 -2.09
C LEU A 25 -7.59 16.57 -3.35
N VAL A 26 -8.72 15.87 -3.33
CA VAL A 26 -9.17 14.98 -4.41
C VAL A 26 -10.56 15.38 -4.85
N GLU A 27 -10.71 15.63 -6.14
CA GLU A 27 -11.97 15.97 -6.78
C GLU A 27 -12.60 14.70 -7.35
N ASP A 28 -13.88 14.48 -7.04
CA ASP A 28 -14.72 13.40 -7.56
C ASP A 28 -14.13 11.99 -7.41
N GLY A 29 -13.24 11.82 -6.42
CA GLY A 29 -12.55 10.57 -6.13
C GLY A 29 -11.60 10.08 -7.23
N ARG A 30 -11.26 10.94 -8.20
CA ARG A 30 -10.43 10.60 -9.38
C ARG A 30 -9.34 11.61 -9.67
N ASN A 31 -9.62 12.90 -9.54
CA ASN A 31 -8.69 13.96 -9.91
C ASN A 31 -7.91 14.41 -8.68
N ILE A 32 -6.61 14.27 -8.73
CA ILE A 32 -5.71 14.71 -7.65
C ILE A 32 -5.43 16.20 -7.86
N LEU A 33 -5.96 17.07 -6.99
CA LEU A 33 -5.68 18.50 -7.01
C LEU A 33 -4.37 18.80 -6.27
N SER A 34 -4.11 18.06 -5.19
CA SER A 34 -2.81 18.03 -4.51
C SER A 34 -2.62 16.70 -3.79
N ASN A 35 -1.35 16.27 -3.63
CA ASN A 35 -0.98 15.11 -2.83
C ASN A 35 0.40 15.36 -2.21
N VAL A 36 0.43 15.72 -0.95
CA VAL A 36 1.64 16.07 -0.20
C VAL A 36 1.95 14.96 0.79
N ILE A 37 3.16 14.45 0.75
CA ILE A 37 3.62 13.34 1.58
C ILE A 37 4.90 13.78 2.31
N ALA A 38 4.86 13.80 3.63
CA ALA A 38 6.02 13.96 4.51
C ALA A 38 6.42 12.56 5.01
N SER A 39 7.42 11.97 4.36
CA SER A 39 7.89 10.62 4.67
C SER A 39 8.90 10.62 5.80
N GLN A 40 8.81 9.63 6.66
CA GLN A 40 9.72 9.42 7.79
C GLN A 40 10.77 8.33 7.50
N VAL A 41 10.92 7.91 6.24
CA VAL A 41 11.83 6.82 5.84
C VAL A 41 13.27 7.09 6.31
N GLU A 42 13.80 8.29 6.13
CA GLU A 42 15.16 8.64 6.57
C GLU A 42 15.32 8.57 8.10
N LEU A 43 14.28 8.94 8.84
CA LEU A 43 14.26 8.86 10.29
C LEU A 43 14.31 7.39 10.75
N HIS A 44 13.46 6.55 10.17
CA HIS A 44 13.33 5.14 10.52
C HIS A 44 14.48 4.28 9.99
N ALA A 45 15.15 4.69 8.92
CA ALA A 45 16.36 4.03 8.42
C ALA A 45 17.46 3.94 9.48
N ARG A 46 17.57 4.93 10.37
CA ARG A 46 18.54 4.95 11.50
C ARG A 46 18.28 3.83 12.51
N TYR A 47 17.04 3.36 12.62
CA TYR A 47 16.63 2.27 13.52
C TYR A 47 16.56 0.93 12.78
N GLY A 48 16.71 0.93 11.46
CA GLY A 48 16.57 -0.26 10.62
C GLY A 48 15.14 -0.77 10.50
N GLY A 49 14.15 0.09 10.71
CA GLY A 49 12.72 -0.19 10.61
C GLY A 49 11.87 0.77 11.44
N ILE A 50 10.56 0.69 11.30
CA ILE A 50 9.61 1.63 11.90
C ILE A 50 9.56 1.46 13.42
N VAL A 51 9.66 2.60 14.15
CA VAL A 51 9.47 2.69 15.60
C VAL A 51 8.16 3.43 15.88
N PRO A 52 7.11 2.76 16.38
CA PRO A 52 5.76 3.34 16.46
C PRO A 52 5.66 4.65 17.25
N GLU A 53 6.38 4.75 18.37
CA GLU A 53 6.37 5.99 19.19
C GLU A 53 7.06 7.15 18.48
N VAL A 54 8.12 6.89 17.75
CA VAL A 54 8.82 7.90 16.94
C VAL A 54 7.91 8.37 15.80
N ALA A 55 7.24 7.44 15.13
CA ALA A 55 6.30 7.74 14.05
C ALA A 55 5.17 8.66 14.52
N SER A 56 4.50 8.31 15.61
CA SER A 56 3.39 9.13 16.13
C SER A 56 3.81 10.54 16.54
N ARG A 57 5.00 10.71 17.13
CA ARG A 57 5.55 12.04 17.47
C ARG A 57 5.87 12.87 16.22
N GLN A 58 6.42 12.24 15.19
CA GLN A 58 6.73 12.94 13.94
C GLN A 58 5.45 13.39 13.20
N HIS A 59 4.39 12.60 13.20
CA HIS A 59 3.09 13.04 12.66
C HIS A 59 2.59 14.35 13.27
N LEU A 60 2.77 14.54 14.59
CA LEU A 60 2.36 15.78 15.24
C LEU A 60 3.11 17.02 14.73
N LEU A 61 4.36 16.84 14.31
CA LEU A 61 5.17 17.93 13.76
C LEU A 61 4.83 18.22 12.30
N GLU A 62 4.52 17.17 11.53
CA GLU A 62 4.36 17.26 10.08
C GLU A 62 2.93 17.59 9.62
N ILE A 63 1.89 17.24 10.41
CA ILE A 63 0.53 17.26 9.90
C ILE A 63 0.05 18.66 9.51
N VAL A 64 0.38 19.69 10.30
CA VAL A 64 -0.05 21.06 10.00
C VAL A 64 0.70 21.65 8.79
N PRO A 65 2.04 21.55 8.68
CA PRO A 65 2.76 21.94 7.47
C PRO A 65 2.27 21.22 6.21
N THR A 66 1.95 19.92 6.32
CA THR A 66 1.46 19.12 5.20
C THR A 66 0.08 19.60 4.73
N ILE A 67 -0.84 19.93 5.65
CA ILE A 67 -2.14 20.54 5.32
C ILE A 67 -1.95 21.86 4.56
N GLN A 68 -1.11 22.76 5.10
CA GLN A 68 -0.86 24.07 4.49
C GLN A 68 -0.27 23.93 3.08
N SER A 69 0.65 22.99 2.91
CA SER A 69 1.25 22.70 1.62
C SER A 69 0.24 22.12 0.63
N ALA A 70 -0.69 21.25 1.07
CA ALA A 70 -1.71 20.67 0.23
C ALA A 70 -2.65 21.74 -0.34
N PHE A 71 -3.13 22.66 0.49
CA PHE A 71 -3.97 23.78 0.05
C PHE A 71 -3.22 24.73 -0.88
N SER A 72 -1.98 25.10 -0.51
CA SER A 72 -1.14 25.98 -1.34
C SER A 72 -0.88 25.39 -2.73
N LEU A 73 -0.62 24.08 -2.81
CA LEU A 73 -0.36 23.39 -4.08
C LEU A 73 -1.61 23.31 -4.96
N ALA A 74 -2.78 23.09 -4.35
CA ALA A 74 -4.05 23.03 -5.07
C ALA A 74 -4.58 24.42 -5.48
N GLY A 75 -4.12 25.49 -4.83
CA GLY A 75 -4.66 26.84 -5.03
C GLY A 75 -6.10 27.00 -4.51
N LEU A 76 -6.46 26.21 -3.50
CA LEU A 76 -7.78 26.15 -2.88
C LEU A 76 -7.73 26.67 -1.44
N ASP A 77 -8.92 26.90 -0.87
CA ASP A 77 -9.06 27.20 0.55
C ASP A 77 -10.15 26.32 1.21
N TRP A 78 -10.47 26.61 2.48
CA TRP A 78 -11.41 25.79 3.24
C TRP A 78 -12.85 25.83 2.73
N ASP A 79 -13.23 26.86 2.02
CA ASP A 79 -14.60 27.03 1.49
C ASP A 79 -14.83 26.13 0.24
N ASP A 80 -13.74 25.62 -0.35
CA ASP A 80 -13.79 24.68 -1.48
C ASP A 80 -13.94 23.22 -1.05
N VAL A 81 -13.80 22.90 0.26
CA VAL A 81 -13.78 21.51 0.76
C VAL A 81 -15.19 21.07 1.17
N ASP A 82 -15.65 19.97 0.59
CA ASP A 82 -16.98 19.41 0.88
C ASP A 82 -16.99 18.35 1.98
N ALA A 83 -15.89 17.64 2.20
CA ALA A 83 -15.78 16.62 3.23
C ALA A 83 -14.31 16.38 3.67
N ILE A 84 -14.16 15.84 4.88
CA ILE A 84 -12.86 15.40 5.42
C ILE A 84 -12.86 13.90 5.56
N ALA A 85 -11.83 13.26 4.97
CA ALA A 85 -11.61 11.83 5.05
C ALA A 85 -10.31 11.53 5.82
N VAL A 86 -10.30 10.45 6.60
CA VAL A 86 -9.13 10.04 7.35
C VAL A 86 -9.05 8.53 7.50
N THR A 87 -7.87 7.99 7.47
CA THR A 87 -7.63 6.58 7.79
C THR A 87 -7.94 6.32 9.26
N LYS A 88 -8.95 5.48 9.51
CA LYS A 88 -9.30 5.02 10.86
C LYS A 88 -8.66 3.67 11.24
N GLY A 89 -8.02 3.02 10.30
CA GLY A 89 -7.34 1.72 10.45
C GLY A 89 -7.34 0.90 9.15
N PRO A 90 -6.58 -0.22 9.13
CA PRO A 90 -5.59 -0.63 10.12
C PRO A 90 -4.35 0.28 10.13
N GLY A 91 -3.52 0.16 11.20
CA GLY A 91 -2.28 0.92 11.32
C GLY A 91 -1.74 1.02 12.75
N LEU A 92 -0.70 1.80 12.94
CA LEU A 92 -0.10 2.06 14.24
C LEU A 92 -1.04 2.93 15.09
N ALA A 93 -1.43 2.45 16.27
CA ALA A 93 -2.43 3.13 17.10
C ALA A 93 -2.11 4.61 17.37
N GLY A 94 -0.87 4.93 17.75
CA GLY A 94 -0.45 6.31 18.02
C GLY A 94 -0.51 7.20 16.78
N SER A 95 -0.12 6.67 15.62
CA SER A 95 -0.13 7.36 14.33
C SER A 95 -1.57 7.64 13.86
N LEU A 96 -2.44 6.63 13.92
CA LEU A 96 -3.87 6.77 13.61
C LEU A 96 -4.56 7.82 14.49
N LEU A 97 -4.25 7.85 15.81
CA LEU A 97 -4.82 8.82 16.74
C LEU A 97 -4.51 10.25 16.33
N VAL A 98 -3.31 10.53 15.81
CA VAL A 98 -2.96 11.88 15.35
C VAL A 98 -3.86 12.31 14.20
N GLY A 99 -3.94 11.50 13.13
CA GLY A 99 -4.75 11.81 11.96
C GLY A 99 -6.23 11.94 12.29
N VAL A 100 -6.78 10.96 13.02
CA VAL A 100 -8.23 10.94 13.38
C VAL A 100 -8.60 12.14 14.24
N ASN A 101 -7.80 12.51 15.25
CA ASN A 101 -8.12 13.67 16.09
C ASN A 101 -8.00 14.99 15.32
N VAL A 102 -7.03 15.15 14.44
CA VAL A 102 -6.90 16.33 13.59
C VAL A 102 -8.09 16.42 12.63
N ALA A 103 -8.43 15.34 11.92
CA ALA A 103 -9.55 15.30 11.01
C ALA A 103 -10.89 15.60 11.71
N LYS A 104 -11.14 15.01 12.89
CA LYS A 104 -12.32 15.31 13.72
C LYS A 104 -12.39 16.78 14.12
N SER A 105 -11.29 17.35 14.59
CA SER A 105 -11.23 18.74 15.02
C SER A 105 -11.51 19.70 13.86
N LEU A 106 -10.93 19.44 12.69
CA LEU A 106 -11.15 20.25 11.49
C LEU A 106 -12.59 20.10 10.97
N ALA A 107 -13.11 18.88 10.86
CA ALA A 107 -14.47 18.62 10.42
C ALA A 107 -15.49 19.29 11.36
N PHE A 108 -15.28 19.22 12.68
CA PHE A 108 -16.14 19.88 13.66
C PHE A 108 -16.11 21.40 13.52
N SER A 109 -14.90 22.00 13.46
CA SER A 109 -14.75 23.46 13.39
C SER A 109 -15.26 24.07 12.09
N ARG A 110 -15.26 23.29 11.00
CA ARG A 110 -15.71 23.72 9.66
C ARG A 110 -17.12 23.26 9.30
N HIS A 111 -17.78 22.50 10.18
CA HIS A 111 -19.09 21.91 9.95
C HIS A 111 -19.12 20.99 8.72
N LEU A 112 -18.02 20.31 8.42
CA LEU A 112 -17.87 19.40 7.29
C LEU A 112 -18.18 17.95 7.69
N PRO A 113 -18.71 17.13 6.78
CA PRO A 113 -18.81 15.69 6.97
C PRO A 113 -17.45 15.05 7.26
N LEU A 114 -17.43 14.07 8.17
CA LEU A 114 -16.27 13.25 8.49
C LEU A 114 -16.46 11.83 7.96
N ILE A 115 -15.44 11.29 7.31
CA ILE A 115 -15.48 9.96 6.71
C ILE A 115 -14.23 9.19 7.15
N GLY A 116 -14.42 8.13 7.92
CA GLY A 116 -13.35 7.23 8.32
C GLY A 116 -13.15 6.13 7.27
N VAL A 117 -11.95 6.04 6.73
CA VAL A 117 -11.60 5.13 5.65
C VAL A 117 -10.78 3.95 6.18
N ASN A 118 -11.00 2.76 5.62
CA ASN A 118 -10.10 1.64 5.80
C ASN A 118 -8.86 1.83 4.91
N HIS A 119 -7.67 1.81 5.50
CA HIS A 119 -6.39 1.98 4.79
C HIS A 119 -6.23 1.02 3.59
N LEU A 120 -6.63 -0.25 3.76
CA LEU A 120 -6.55 -1.23 2.68
C LEU A 120 -7.52 -0.93 1.54
N GLU A 121 -8.68 -0.36 1.86
CA GLU A 121 -9.63 0.14 0.87
C GLU A 121 -9.05 1.34 0.12
N GLY A 122 -8.33 2.23 0.82
CA GLY A 122 -7.55 3.29 0.17
C GLY A 122 -6.64 2.75 -0.93
N HIS A 123 -5.84 1.72 -0.64
CA HIS A 123 -4.98 1.10 -1.65
C HIS A 123 -5.74 0.49 -2.84
N ILE A 124 -6.96 -0.03 -2.64
CA ILE A 124 -7.80 -0.48 -3.74
C ILE A 124 -8.22 0.73 -4.60
N PHE A 125 -8.73 1.79 -3.96
CA PHE A 125 -9.23 2.98 -4.67
C PHE A 125 -8.14 3.86 -5.28
N ALA A 126 -6.87 3.68 -4.93
CA ALA A 126 -5.76 4.27 -5.67
C ALA A 126 -5.80 3.95 -7.18
N ASN A 127 -6.45 2.84 -7.58
CA ASN A 127 -6.66 2.47 -8.98
C ASN A 127 -7.70 3.32 -9.72
N TRP A 128 -8.52 4.11 -9.01
CA TRP A 128 -9.48 5.07 -9.60
C TRP A 128 -8.91 6.47 -9.78
N LEU A 129 -7.74 6.73 -9.25
CA LEU A 129 -7.05 8.01 -9.39
C LEU A 129 -6.48 8.18 -10.81
N GLU A 130 -6.02 9.39 -11.12
CA GLU A 130 -5.48 9.76 -12.45
C GLU A 130 -6.50 9.58 -13.60
N GLY A 131 -7.78 9.84 -13.30
CA GLY A 131 -8.87 9.80 -14.30
C GLY A 131 -9.30 8.41 -14.74
N ARG A 132 -8.91 7.36 -14.04
CA ARG A 132 -9.29 5.96 -14.35
C ARG A 132 -10.64 5.60 -13.74
N ASP A 133 -11.30 4.62 -14.34
CA ASP A 133 -12.52 4.01 -13.78
C ASP A 133 -12.57 2.51 -14.06
N PRO A 134 -11.82 1.67 -13.31
CA PRO A 134 -11.86 0.22 -13.48
C PRO A 134 -13.27 -0.36 -13.40
N GLY A 135 -14.15 0.25 -12.59
CA GLY A 135 -15.55 -0.16 -12.46
C GLY A 135 -16.33 0.01 -13.75
N ALA A 136 -16.21 1.16 -14.41
CA ALA A 136 -16.88 1.42 -15.69
C ALA A 136 -16.18 0.69 -16.87
N GLU A 137 -14.85 0.61 -16.85
CA GLU A 137 -14.07 0.01 -17.94
C GLU A 137 -14.19 -1.51 -18.03
N SER A 138 -14.13 -2.20 -16.90
CA SER A 138 -14.10 -3.67 -16.84
C SER A 138 -15.34 -4.27 -16.17
N GLY A 139 -15.93 -3.56 -15.20
CA GLY A 139 -17.00 -4.07 -14.35
C GLY A 139 -16.51 -5.02 -13.27
N PHE A 140 -17.45 -5.48 -12.43
CA PHE A 140 -17.20 -6.39 -11.31
C PHE A 140 -17.60 -7.83 -11.66
N PRO A 141 -17.12 -8.86 -10.92
CA PRO A 141 -16.17 -8.79 -9.80
C PRO A 141 -14.71 -8.58 -10.23
N MET A 142 -13.86 -8.13 -9.31
CA MET A 142 -12.42 -7.94 -9.51
C MET A 142 -11.62 -8.64 -8.41
N ILE A 143 -10.38 -9.05 -8.72
CA ILE A 143 -9.40 -9.44 -7.70
C ILE A 143 -8.52 -8.26 -7.36
N CYS A 144 -8.30 -8.03 -6.06
CA CYS A 144 -7.37 -7.03 -5.55
C CYS A 144 -6.25 -7.74 -4.79
N LEU A 145 -5.01 -7.60 -5.24
CA LEU A 145 -3.83 -7.97 -4.44
C LEU A 145 -3.32 -6.71 -3.74
N ILE A 146 -3.52 -6.65 -2.44
CA ILE A 146 -3.01 -5.56 -1.59
C ILE A 146 -1.73 -6.05 -0.96
N THR A 147 -0.60 -5.41 -1.27
CA THR A 147 0.72 -5.85 -0.81
C THR A 147 1.58 -4.66 -0.38
N SER A 148 1.83 -4.56 0.92
CA SER A 148 2.51 -3.44 1.57
C SER A 148 3.55 -3.91 2.60
N GLY A 149 4.08 -2.99 3.40
CA GLY A 149 4.97 -3.31 4.52
C GLY A 149 4.32 -4.22 5.57
N GLY A 150 3.03 -3.99 5.89
CA GLY A 150 2.31 -4.70 6.93
C GLY A 150 1.28 -5.73 6.44
N HIS A 151 0.91 -5.71 5.17
CA HIS A 151 -0.19 -6.54 4.64
C HIS A 151 0.19 -7.25 3.34
N THR A 152 -0.33 -8.46 3.17
CA THR A 152 -0.38 -9.17 1.88
C THR A 152 -1.69 -9.93 1.87
N ASP A 153 -2.70 -9.30 1.28
CA ASP A 153 -4.08 -9.77 1.25
C ASP A 153 -4.56 -9.93 -0.19
N LEU A 154 -5.21 -11.04 -0.48
CA LEU A 154 -5.88 -11.33 -1.75
C LEU A 154 -7.39 -11.23 -1.53
N VAL A 155 -8.02 -10.27 -2.18
CA VAL A 155 -9.40 -9.88 -1.94
C VAL A 155 -10.22 -9.98 -3.22
N LEU A 156 -11.42 -10.54 -3.13
CA LEU A 156 -12.44 -10.44 -4.17
C LEU A 156 -13.32 -9.22 -3.87
N MET A 157 -13.34 -8.26 -4.79
CA MET A 157 -14.25 -7.12 -4.77
C MET A 157 -15.45 -7.45 -5.66
N GLU A 158 -16.59 -7.77 -5.02
CA GLU A 158 -17.83 -8.12 -5.75
C GLU A 158 -18.52 -6.88 -6.31
N SER A 159 -18.40 -5.76 -5.61
CA SER A 159 -18.82 -4.41 -5.99
C SER A 159 -18.14 -3.41 -5.06
N ILE A 160 -18.32 -2.11 -5.30
CA ILE A 160 -17.87 -1.05 -4.38
C ILE A 160 -18.42 -1.32 -2.97
N GLY A 161 -17.52 -1.37 -1.98
CA GLY A 161 -17.86 -1.62 -0.58
C GLY A 161 -18.17 -3.07 -0.22
N LYS A 162 -18.06 -4.04 -1.16
CA LYS A 162 -18.28 -5.47 -0.88
C LYS A 162 -17.03 -6.27 -1.18
N TYR A 163 -16.41 -6.76 -0.14
CA TYR A 163 -15.14 -7.47 -0.20
C TYR A 163 -15.24 -8.85 0.42
N VAL A 164 -14.54 -9.82 -0.18
CA VAL A 164 -14.35 -11.16 0.37
C VAL A 164 -12.85 -11.45 0.44
N LEU A 165 -12.32 -11.64 1.63
CA LEU A 165 -10.94 -12.05 1.81
C LEU A 165 -10.78 -13.50 1.35
N LEU A 166 -9.95 -13.72 0.33
CA LEU A 166 -9.65 -15.05 -0.23
C LEU A 166 -8.42 -15.69 0.41
N GLY A 167 -7.40 -14.87 0.69
CA GLY A 167 -6.15 -15.31 1.30
C GLY A 167 -5.36 -14.14 1.86
N ARG A 168 -4.46 -14.44 2.76
CA ARG A 168 -3.54 -13.47 3.38
C ARG A 168 -2.22 -14.13 3.70
N THR A 169 -1.22 -13.32 4.05
CA THR A 169 0.00 -13.87 4.59
C THR A 169 -0.25 -14.52 5.96
N ARG A 170 0.42 -15.66 6.21
CA ARG A 170 0.39 -16.39 7.49
C ARG A 170 1.53 -16.00 8.42
N ASP A 171 2.49 -15.25 7.90
CA ASP A 171 3.68 -14.82 8.62
C ASP A 171 4.07 -13.38 8.21
N ASP A 172 5.30 -13.12 7.79
CA ASP A 172 5.73 -11.80 7.34
C ASP A 172 4.87 -11.31 6.16
N ALA A 173 4.56 -10.02 6.08
CA ALA A 173 4.07 -9.41 4.86
C ALA A 173 5.18 -9.36 3.79
N ALA A 174 4.79 -9.21 2.52
CA ALA A 174 5.78 -9.19 1.43
C ALA A 174 6.78 -8.03 1.60
N GLY A 175 6.33 -6.82 1.93
CA GLY A 175 7.23 -5.69 2.16
C GLY A 175 8.18 -5.93 3.33
N GLU A 176 7.67 -6.44 4.46
CA GLU A 176 8.50 -6.85 5.61
C GLU A 176 9.54 -7.92 5.20
N ALA A 177 9.17 -8.85 4.33
CA ALA A 177 10.09 -9.86 3.81
C ALA A 177 11.19 -9.23 2.95
N PHE A 178 10.86 -8.23 2.11
CA PHE A 178 11.84 -7.43 1.37
C PHE A 178 12.79 -6.68 2.30
N ASP A 179 12.30 -6.06 3.38
CA ASP A 179 13.13 -5.33 4.35
C ASP A 179 14.11 -6.28 5.07
N LYS A 180 13.62 -7.45 5.48
CA LYS A 180 14.46 -8.49 6.11
C LYS A 180 15.49 -9.06 5.14
N ALA A 181 15.13 -9.26 3.87
CA ALA A 181 16.05 -9.71 2.83
C ALA A 181 17.15 -8.67 2.56
N ALA A 182 16.78 -7.40 2.43
CA ALA A 182 17.75 -6.31 2.26
C ALA A 182 18.76 -6.24 3.42
N ARG A 183 18.27 -6.42 4.67
CA ARG A 183 19.13 -6.49 5.86
C ARG A 183 20.09 -7.67 5.82
N ILE A 184 19.64 -8.85 5.40
CA ILE A 184 20.50 -10.04 5.22
C ILE A 184 21.59 -9.77 4.20
N LEU A 185 21.27 -9.05 3.12
CA LEU A 185 22.21 -8.72 2.05
C LEU A 185 23.04 -7.45 2.32
N GLY A 186 22.85 -6.79 3.46
CA GLY A 186 23.60 -5.57 3.81
C GLY A 186 23.22 -4.34 2.99
N LEU A 187 22.01 -4.32 2.40
CA LEU A 187 21.56 -3.24 1.51
C LEU A 187 20.93 -2.06 2.25
N GLY A 188 20.40 -2.26 3.48
CA GLY A 188 19.76 -1.20 4.28
C GLY A 188 18.24 -1.21 4.24
N PHE A 189 17.63 -0.03 4.46
CA PHE A 189 16.18 0.20 4.54
C PHE A 189 15.80 1.48 3.74
N PRO A 190 14.64 1.51 3.04
CA PRO A 190 13.63 0.44 2.87
C PRO A 190 14.06 -0.65 1.88
N GLY A 191 13.74 -1.91 2.18
CA GLY A 191 14.25 -3.07 1.46
C GLY A 191 13.73 -3.24 0.05
N GLY A 192 12.46 -2.94 -0.20
CA GLY A 192 11.83 -3.13 -1.51
C GLY A 192 12.60 -2.45 -2.66
N PRO A 193 12.77 -1.12 -2.62
CA PRO A 193 13.53 -0.39 -3.65
C PRO A 193 15.00 -0.82 -3.74
N LEU A 194 15.64 -1.14 -2.61
CA LEU A 194 17.04 -1.54 -2.57
C LEU A 194 17.28 -2.93 -3.18
N ILE A 195 16.40 -3.90 -2.91
CA ILE A 195 16.43 -5.21 -3.55
C ILE A 195 16.19 -5.08 -5.06
N GLN A 196 15.20 -4.28 -5.47
CA GLN A 196 14.94 -4.04 -6.88
C GLN A 196 16.16 -3.45 -7.59
N LYS A 197 16.75 -2.39 -7.04
CA LYS A 197 17.95 -1.76 -7.59
C LYS A 197 19.14 -2.74 -7.63
N ALA A 198 19.37 -3.49 -6.55
CA ALA A 198 20.44 -4.46 -6.49
C ALA A 198 20.27 -5.61 -7.51
N SER A 199 19.04 -5.97 -7.87
CA SER A 199 18.75 -7.05 -8.83
C SER A 199 18.94 -6.66 -10.28
N GLU A 200 19.14 -5.37 -10.60
CA GLU A 200 19.30 -4.90 -11.97
C GLU A 200 20.50 -5.53 -12.67
N GLY A 201 20.25 -6.09 -13.86
CA GLY A 201 21.28 -6.74 -14.67
C GLY A 201 21.79 -8.07 -14.10
N ALA A 202 21.09 -8.67 -13.13
CA ALA A 202 21.41 -10.03 -12.67
C ALA A 202 21.16 -11.04 -13.79
N VAL A 203 22.14 -11.90 -14.03
CA VAL A 203 21.98 -13.07 -14.89
C VAL A 203 21.70 -14.25 -13.95
N GLY A 204 20.42 -14.54 -13.69
CA GLY A 204 19.99 -15.41 -12.61
C GLY A 204 20.52 -16.83 -12.69
N THR A 205 21.49 -17.17 -11.84
CA THR A 205 21.95 -18.53 -11.58
C THR A 205 21.42 -19.05 -10.24
N GLU A 206 21.03 -18.14 -9.31
CA GLU A 206 20.54 -18.51 -8.01
C GLU A 206 19.03 -18.77 -8.04
N ILE A 207 18.61 -19.82 -7.33
CA ILE A 207 17.20 -20.18 -7.19
C ILE A 207 16.86 -20.25 -5.69
N LEU A 208 15.79 -19.55 -5.30
CA LEU A 208 15.19 -19.65 -3.98
C LEU A 208 13.85 -20.39 -4.05
N PRO A 209 13.41 -21.03 -2.96
CA PRO A 209 12.16 -21.78 -2.94
C PRO A 209 10.94 -20.87 -3.12
N ARG A 210 9.87 -21.41 -3.68
CA ARG A 210 8.55 -20.78 -3.80
C ARG A 210 7.60 -21.36 -2.78
N ALA A 211 7.10 -20.52 -1.89
CA ALA A 211 6.18 -20.95 -0.81
C ALA A 211 4.74 -21.04 -1.31
N TRP A 212 4.41 -22.08 -2.03
CA TRP A 212 3.09 -22.22 -2.69
C TRP A 212 1.91 -22.39 -1.75
N LEU A 213 2.07 -22.88 -0.51
CA LEU A 213 0.97 -23.21 0.40
C LEU A 213 -0.20 -23.88 -0.33
N LYS A 214 0.04 -25.09 -0.88
CA LYS A 214 -0.90 -25.81 -1.73
C LYS A 214 -2.29 -25.92 -1.10
N GLY A 215 -3.34 -25.77 -1.92
CA GLY A 215 -4.74 -25.89 -1.49
C GLY A 215 -5.30 -24.63 -0.80
N THR A 216 -4.55 -23.54 -0.72
CA THR A 216 -4.99 -22.26 -0.15
C THR A 216 -4.60 -21.08 -1.04
N ASP A 217 -5.32 -19.98 -0.90
CA ASP A 217 -4.98 -18.71 -1.53
C ASP A 217 -4.05 -17.85 -0.61
N ASP A 218 -3.67 -18.35 0.57
CA ASP A 218 -2.77 -17.67 1.51
C ASP A 218 -1.32 -17.61 1.02
N PHE A 219 -0.57 -16.65 1.59
CA PHE A 219 0.84 -16.44 1.34
C PHE A 219 1.70 -16.80 2.55
N SER A 220 3.00 -17.00 2.32
CA SER A 220 4.02 -17.12 3.37
C SER A 220 5.37 -16.69 2.79
N PHE A 221 6.12 -15.90 3.54
CA PHE A 221 7.42 -15.39 3.12
C PHE A 221 8.56 -15.73 4.12
N SER A 222 8.25 -16.36 5.26
CA SER A 222 9.26 -16.73 6.24
C SER A 222 10.25 -17.78 5.71
N GLY A 223 9.75 -18.74 4.92
CA GLY A 223 10.58 -19.81 4.35
C GLY A 223 11.63 -19.31 3.36
N ILE A 224 11.27 -18.37 2.48
CA ILE A 224 12.21 -17.79 1.51
C ILE A 224 13.28 -16.93 2.21
N LYS A 225 12.92 -16.19 3.26
CA LYS A 225 13.85 -15.43 4.08
C LYS A 225 14.90 -16.35 4.72
N THR A 226 14.46 -17.47 5.29
CA THR A 226 15.36 -18.47 5.89
C THR A 226 16.28 -19.09 4.85
N ALA A 227 15.77 -19.39 3.66
CA ALA A 227 16.59 -19.92 2.56
C ALA A 227 17.65 -18.91 2.09
N LEU A 228 17.29 -17.63 1.97
CA LEU A 228 18.23 -16.55 1.66
C LEU A 228 19.32 -16.43 2.72
N LEU A 229 18.93 -16.43 4.01
CA LEU A 229 19.88 -16.35 5.13
C LEU A 229 20.88 -17.50 5.12
N ASN A 230 20.41 -18.74 4.89
CA ASN A 230 21.30 -19.91 4.82
C ASN A 230 22.28 -19.78 3.65
N LYS A 231 21.80 -19.40 2.47
CA LYS A 231 22.68 -19.14 1.32
C LYS A 231 23.72 -18.03 1.61
N ALA A 232 23.29 -16.94 2.26
CA ALA A 232 24.22 -15.87 2.64
C ALA A 232 25.28 -16.34 3.62
N LYS A 233 24.94 -17.21 4.57
CA LYS A 233 25.90 -17.85 5.50
C LYS A 233 26.85 -18.80 4.77
N ASP A 234 26.33 -19.66 3.91
CA ASP A 234 27.14 -20.63 3.14
C ASP A 234 28.14 -19.94 2.22
N ARG A 235 27.81 -18.74 1.73
CA ARG A 235 28.70 -17.90 0.92
C ARG A 235 29.61 -16.98 1.76
N GLY A 236 29.53 -17.01 3.10
CA GLY A 236 30.32 -16.21 4.02
C GLY A 236 29.95 -14.73 4.08
N PHE A 237 28.74 -14.36 3.67
CA PHE A 237 28.23 -12.95 3.69
C PHE A 237 27.57 -12.55 4.98
N TYR A 238 27.09 -13.49 5.75
CA TYR A 238 26.33 -13.17 6.96
C TYR A 238 27.12 -13.52 8.22
N PRO A 239 27.23 -12.62 9.19
CA PRO A 239 26.72 -11.25 9.17
C PRO A 239 27.47 -10.36 8.15
N PRO A 240 26.82 -9.31 7.57
CA PRO A 240 27.49 -8.36 6.69
C PRO A 240 28.71 -7.74 7.39
N LYS A 241 29.85 -7.59 6.67
CA LYS A 241 31.06 -6.96 7.19
C LYS A 241 31.20 -5.57 6.59
N ASP A 242 31.57 -4.59 7.42
CA ASP A 242 31.60 -3.17 7.02
C ASP A 242 32.60 -2.87 5.89
N ASP A 243 33.73 -3.59 5.81
CA ASP A 243 34.85 -3.29 4.89
C ASP A 243 34.90 -4.18 3.63
N ASN A 244 34.17 -5.28 3.60
CA ASN A 244 34.10 -6.18 2.45
C ASN A 244 32.65 -6.58 2.25
N GLY A 245 31.84 -5.66 1.71
CA GLY A 245 30.51 -5.99 1.25
C GLY A 245 30.55 -7.23 0.35
N PRO A 246 29.48 -8.03 0.34
CA PRO A 246 29.43 -9.18 -0.55
C PRO A 246 29.74 -8.72 -1.99
N ASP A 247 30.43 -9.58 -2.75
CA ASP A 247 30.67 -9.35 -4.17
C ASP A 247 29.37 -8.85 -4.81
N SER A 248 29.43 -7.70 -5.45
CA SER A 248 28.27 -7.04 -6.03
C SER A 248 27.47 -7.98 -6.95
N THR A 249 28.15 -8.89 -7.64
CA THR A 249 27.53 -9.91 -8.49
C THR A 249 26.67 -10.90 -7.68
N THR A 250 27.19 -11.40 -6.57
CA THR A 250 26.45 -12.37 -5.74
C THR A 250 25.29 -11.74 -5.00
N VAL A 251 25.41 -10.49 -4.51
CA VAL A 251 24.28 -9.74 -3.94
C VAL A 251 23.20 -9.54 -4.99
N ARG A 252 23.60 -9.16 -6.21
CA ARG A 252 22.72 -8.96 -7.34
C ARG A 252 21.94 -10.23 -7.67
N GLU A 253 22.61 -11.37 -7.78
CA GLU A 253 21.99 -12.66 -8.04
C GLU A 253 21.02 -13.09 -6.93
N MET A 254 21.41 -12.92 -5.65
CA MET A 254 20.55 -13.25 -4.50
C MET A 254 19.34 -12.31 -4.41
N ALA A 255 19.52 -11.02 -4.66
CA ALA A 255 18.44 -10.04 -4.69
C ALA A 255 17.43 -10.37 -5.80
N SER A 256 17.92 -10.71 -6.99
CA SER A 256 17.07 -11.14 -8.13
C SER A 256 16.31 -12.41 -7.78
N ALA A 257 17.00 -13.46 -7.28
CA ALA A 257 16.35 -14.72 -6.90
C ALA A 257 15.27 -14.56 -5.84
N PHE A 258 15.50 -13.66 -4.86
CA PHE A 258 14.52 -13.33 -3.84
C PHE A 258 13.28 -12.64 -4.46
N GLN A 259 13.52 -11.58 -5.23
CA GLN A 259 12.46 -10.81 -5.89
C GLN A 259 11.64 -11.68 -6.85
N ASP A 260 12.28 -12.53 -7.65
CA ASP A 260 11.63 -13.47 -8.55
C ASP A 260 10.73 -14.44 -7.80
N SER A 261 11.21 -15.03 -6.70
CA SER A 261 10.45 -15.99 -5.92
C SER A 261 9.20 -15.37 -5.29
N VAL A 262 9.32 -14.18 -4.69
CA VAL A 262 8.19 -13.48 -4.07
C VAL A 262 7.18 -13.06 -5.14
N SER A 263 7.64 -12.44 -6.23
CA SER A 263 6.79 -11.92 -7.30
C SER A 263 6.03 -13.04 -8.02
N GLU A 264 6.70 -14.17 -8.30
CA GLU A 264 6.08 -15.31 -8.96
C GLU A 264 4.95 -15.92 -8.12
N VAL A 265 5.19 -16.13 -6.81
CA VAL A 265 4.16 -16.69 -5.92
C VAL A 265 2.94 -15.76 -5.84
N MET A 266 3.16 -14.45 -5.67
CA MET A 266 2.08 -13.48 -5.62
C MET A 266 1.29 -13.44 -6.93
N ALA A 267 1.99 -13.34 -8.07
CA ALA A 267 1.34 -13.25 -9.38
C ALA A 267 0.54 -14.52 -9.73
N VAL A 268 1.13 -15.70 -9.56
CA VAL A 268 0.46 -16.97 -9.90
C VAL A 268 -0.77 -17.22 -9.04
N LYS A 269 -0.70 -16.95 -7.71
CA LYS A 269 -1.87 -17.10 -6.84
C LYS A 269 -2.97 -16.10 -7.19
N THR A 270 -2.62 -14.86 -7.50
CA THR A 270 -3.58 -13.83 -7.94
C THR A 270 -4.30 -14.26 -9.23
N VAL A 271 -3.55 -14.74 -10.23
CA VAL A 271 -4.13 -15.21 -11.51
C VAL A 271 -4.99 -16.46 -11.31
N ASN A 272 -4.58 -17.39 -10.45
CA ASN A 272 -5.37 -18.56 -10.14
C ASN A 272 -6.72 -18.21 -9.47
N ALA A 273 -6.69 -17.26 -8.51
CA ALA A 273 -7.91 -16.72 -7.91
C ALA A 273 -8.78 -16.01 -8.96
N ALA A 274 -8.20 -15.22 -9.85
CA ALA A 274 -8.91 -14.53 -10.92
C ALA A 274 -9.64 -15.50 -11.85
N ARG A 275 -9.00 -16.60 -12.24
CA ARG A 275 -9.61 -17.66 -13.04
C ARG A 275 -10.72 -18.40 -12.30
N LYS A 276 -10.46 -18.78 -11.03
CA LYS A 276 -11.41 -19.48 -10.15
C LYS A 276 -12.70 -18.69 -9.96
N HIS A 277 -12.60 -17.39 -9.72
CA HIS A 277 -13.74 -16.49 -9.47
C HIS A 277 -14.28 -15.81 -10.74
N LYS A 278 -13.69 -16.10 -11.91
CA LYS A 278 -14.13 -15.56 -13.23
C LYS A 278 -14.25 -14.03 -13.21
N VAL A 279 -13.26 -13.38 -12.64
CA VAL A 279 -13.28 -11.93 -12.46
C VAL A 279 -13.09 -11.18 -13.78
N ARG A 280 -13.46 -9.90 -13.79
CA ARG A 280 -13.38 -9.01 -14.94
C ARG A 280 -12.04 -8.29 -15.04
N ALA A 281 -11.36 -8.08 -13.89
CA ALA A 281 -10.07 -7.41 -13.82
C ALA A 281 -9.27 -7.86 -12.60
N ILE A 282 -7.98 -7.57 -12.63
CA ILE A 282 -7.07 -7.68 -11.48
C ILE A 282 -6.58 -6.26 -11.14
N MET A 283 -6.51 -5.95 -9.86
CA MET A 283 -5.96 -4.70 -9.33
C MET A 283 -4.80 -4.98 -8.38
N LEU A 284 -3.79 -4.15 -8.41
CA LEU A 284 -2.72 -4.11 -7.42
C LEU A 284 -2.85 -2.87 -6.55
N GLY A 285 -2.47 -2.97 -5.27
CA GLY A 285 -2.34 -1.85 -4.33
C GLY A 285 -1.29 -2.12 -3.27
N GLY A 286 -0.84 -1.08 -2.57
CA GLY A 286 0.20 -1.14 -1.55
C GLY A 286 1.61 -0.96 -2.10
N GLY A 287 2.56 -0.61 -1.23
CA GLY A 287 3.92 -0.20 -1.62
C GLY A 287 4.68 -1.24 -2.46
N VAL A 288 4.47 -2.55 -2.21
CA VAL A 288 5.11 -3.61 -3.02
C VAL A 288 4.54 -3.69 -4.44
N ALA A 289 3.34 -3.16 -4.69
CA ALA A 289 2.79 -3.03 -6.04
C ALA A 289 3.62 -2.09 -6.95
N ALA A 290 4.49 -1.25 -6.37
CA ALA A 290 5.47 -0.46 -7.13
C ALA A 290 6.61 -1.31 -7.71
N ASN A 291 6.83 -2.53 -7.20
CA ASN A 291 7.92 -3.40 -7.64
C ASN A 291 7.78 -3.78 -9.12
N SER A 292 8.81 -3.47 -9.91
CA SER A 292 8.80 -3.66 -11.37
C SER A 292 8.69 -5.14 -11.78
N LYS A 293 9.31 -6.05 -11.00
CA LYS A 293 9.26 -7.48 -11.30
C LYS A 293 7.87 -8.08 -11.07
N LEU A 294 7.19 -7.68 -9.99
CA LEU A 294 5.82 -8.08 -9.74
C LEU A 294 4.89 -7.61 -10.87
N ARG A 295 5.04 -6.35 -11.30
CA ARG A 295 4.27 -5.77 -12.42
C ARG A 295 4.52 -6.52 -13.71
N GLU A 296 5.78 -6.81 -14.03
CA GLU A 296 6.19 -7.56 -15.21
C GLU A 296 5.57 -8.99 -15.22
N VAL A 297 5.80 -9.74 -14.13
CA VAL A 297 5.31 -11.13 -14.05
C VAL A 297 3.80 -11.17 -14.15
N LEU A 298 3.09 -10.34 -13.39
CA LEU A 298 1.64 -10.31 -13.39
C LEU A 298 1.08 -9.84 -14.75
N GLY A 299 1.69 -8.83 -15.37
CA GLY A 299 1.32 -8.35 -16.70
C GLY A 299 1.44 -9.43 -17.77
N ASN A 300 2.49 -10.26 -17.70
CA ASN A 300 2.73 -11.34 -18.67
C ASN A 300 1.74 -12.50 -18.54
N ILE A 301 1.21 -12.78 -17.35
CA ILE A 301 0.35 -13.96 -17.11
C ILE A 301 -1.12 -13.65 -16.85
N SER A 302 -1.47 -12.36 -16.72
CA SER A 302 -2.85 -11.96 -16.44
C SER A 302 -3.79 -12.30 -17.59
N PRO A 303 -4.90 -13.03 -17.32
CA PRO A 303 -5.88 -13.38 -18.35
C PRO A 303 -6.94 -12.28 -18.58
N VAL A 304 -6.91 -11.21 -17.80
CA VAL A 304 -7.89 -10.11 -17.79
C VAL A 304 -7.17 -8.76 -17.65
N PRO A 305 -7.83 -7.63 -17.90
CA PRO A 305 -7.22 -6.31 -17.68
C PRO A 305 -6.59 -6.19 -16.30
N LEU A 306 -5.43 -5.54 -16.25
CA LEU A 306 -4.63 -5.32 -15.04
C LEU A 306 -4.53 -3.83 -14.75
N TYR A 307 -5.02 -3.41 -13.59
CA TYR A 307 -4.93 -2.04 -13.10
C TYR A 307 -3.88 -1.95 -12.01
N ILE A 308 -2.93 -1.04 -12.19
CA ILE A 308 -1.87 -0.76 -11.23
C ILE A 308 -1.70 0.75 -11.16
N PRO A 309 -1.76 1.37 -9.97
CA PRO A 309 -1.51 2.81 -9.82
C PRO A 309 -0.09 3.18 -10.24
N SER A 310 0.13 4.48 -10.53
CA SER A 310 1.49 5.00 -10.66
C SER A 310 2.30 4.71 -9.38
N PRO A 311 3.63 4.57 -9.45
CA PRO A 311 4.45 4.17 -8.31
C PRO A 311 4.23 5.02 -7.04
N ILE A 312 4.04 6.33 -7.20
CA ILE A 312 3.78 7.24 -6.09
C ILE A 312 2.44 6.98 -5.40
N LEU A 313 1.44 6.47 -6.11
CA LEU A 313 0.11 6.14 -5.59
C LEU A 313 0.03 4.71 -5.04
N CYS A 314 1.07 3.90 -5.22
CA CYS A 314 1.17 2.58 -4.58
C CYS A 314 1.54 2.69 -3.10
N THR A 315 2.36 3.70 -2.72
CA THR A 315 2.73 3.97 -1.34
C THR A 315 1.63 4.72 -0.60
N ASP A 316 1.75 4.84 0.72
CA ASP A 316 0.79 5.51 1.56
C ASP A 316 0.69 7.00 1.17
N ASN A 317 -0.53 7.46 0.91
CA ASN A 317 -0.79 8.81 0.43
C ASN A 317 -2.22 9.25 0.77
N GLY A 318 -2.44 10.58 0.84
CA GLY A 318 -3.76 11.14 1.17
C GLY A 318 -4.78 10.98 0.04
N ALA A 319 -4.32 10.89 -1.22
CA ALA A 319 -5.24 10.83 -2.37
C ALA A 319 -6.02 9.51 -2.41
N MET A 320 -5.41 8.39 -2.05
CA MET A 320 -6.10 7.10 -1.95
C MET A 320 -7.22 7.12 -0.91
N ILE A 321 -7.06 7.90 0.16
CA ILE A 321 -8.06 8.05 1.22
C ILE A 321 -9.21 8.95 0.74
N GLY A 322 -8.90 10.06 0.07
CA GLY A 322 -9.91 10.92 -0.56
C GLY A 322 -10.74 10.17 -1.62
N ALA A 323 -10.06 9.36 -2.46
CA ALA A 323 -10.72 8.52 -3.45
C ALA A 323 -11.68 7.50 -2.80
N ALA A 324 -11.21 6.72 -1.83
CA ALA A 324 -12.05 5.73 -1.15
C ALA A 324 -13.26 6.38 -0.47
N ALA A 325 -13.06 7.52 0.19
CA ALA A 325 -14.13 8.28 0.83
C ALA A 325 -15.22 8.71 -0.16
N TYR A 326 -14.85 9.20 -1.34
CA TYR A 326 -15.80 9.59 -2.38
C TYR A 326 -16.75 8.44 -2.74
N PHE A 327 -16.20 7.25 -2.97
CA PHE A 327 -17.01 6.08 -3.32
C PHE A 327 -17.84 5.54 -2.15
N GLN A 328 -17.41 5.78 -0.91
CA GLN A 328 -18.20 5.45 0.28
C GLN A 328 -19.37 6.43 0.48
N THR A 329 -19.20 7.73 0.18
CA THR A 329 -20.27 8.73 0.30
C THR A 329 -21.43 8.44 -0.62
N GLY A 330 -21.19 7.86 -1.78
CA GLY A 330 -22.24 7.39 -2.69
C GLY A 330 -23.19 6.37 -2.06
N ASN A 331 -22.75 5.68 -1.02
CA ASN A 331 -23.56 4.79 -0.19
C ASN A 331 -24.09 5.48 1.10
N GLY A 332 -23.93 6.81 1.23
CA GLY A 332 -24.37 7.58 2.39
C GLY A 332 -23.45 7.50 3.62
N ALA A 333 -22.22 7.01 3.46
CA ALA A 333 -21.30 6.86 4.59
C ALA A 333 -20.90 8.22 5.18
N ARG A 334 -21.16 8.38 6.47
CA ARG A 334 -20.68 9.47 7.32
C ARG A 334 -20.41 8.88 8.70
N ASP A 335 -19.23 9.15 9.24
CA ASP A 335 -18.94 8.75 10.60
C ASP A 335 -19.39 9.84 11.59
N SER A 336 -19.72 9.40 12.79
CA SER A 336 -20.09 10.28 13.89
C SER A 336 -18.86 10.73 14.68
N TRP A 337 -19.05 11.67 15.61
CA TRP A 337 -17.96 12.24 16.40
C TRP A 337 -17.34 11.27 17.41
N ASP A 338 -17.98 10.12 17.66
CA ASP A 338 -17.48 9.02 18.46
C ASP A 338 -16.64 8.02 17.67
N MET A 339 -16.40 8.24 16.37
CA MET A 339 -15.49 7.44 15.57
C MET A 339 -14.15 7.28 16.31
N ASP A 340 -13.69 6.05 16.44
CA ASP A 340 -12.41 5.69 17.06
C ASP A 340 -11.43 5.12 16.02
N ILE A 341 -10.21 4.86 16.45
CA ILE A 341 -9.22 4.15 15.67
C ILE A 341 -9.39 2.64 15.80
N TYR A 342 -9.06 1.91 14.74
CA TYR A 342 -9.13 0.46 14.68
C TYR A 342 -7.81 -0.12 14.15
N PRO A 343 -6.76 -0.27 14.99
CA PRO A 343 -5.42 -0.68 14.54
C PRO A 343 -5.39 -2.01 13.78
N ASN A 344 -6.34 -2.90 14.05
CA ASN A 344 -6.47 -4.21 13.42
C ASN A 344 -7.71 -4.31 12.51
N LEU A 345 -8.17 -3.18 11.95
CA LEU A 345 -9.36 -3.15 11.09
C LEU A 345 -9.17 -4.08 9.89
N ARG A 346 -10.15 -4.90 9.61
CA ARG A 346 -10.14 -5.80 8.46
C ARG A 346 -10.95 -5.20 7.31
N LEU A 347 -10.57 -5.57 6.11
CA LEU A 347 -11.41 -5.36 4.94
C LEU A 347 -12.43 -6.50 4.89
N SER A 348 -13.69 -6.18 5.15
CA SER A 348 -14.78 -7.18 5.26
C SER A 348 -15.98 -6.72 4.45
#